data_f7da508d76ecff824d9c5212f442e527
#
_entry.id   f7da508d76ecff824d9c5212f442e527
#
_cell.length_a   1.000
_cell.length_b   1.000
_cell.length_c   1.000
_cell.angle_alpha   90.00
_cell.angle_beta   90.00
_cell.angle_gamma   90.00
#
_symmetry.space_group_name_H-M   'P 1'
#
loop_
_entity.id
_entity.type
_entity.pdbx_description
1 polymer ?
#
loop_
_entity_poly.entity_id
_entity_poly.type
_entity_poly.pdbx_seq_one_letter_code
_entity_poly.pdbx_strand_id
1 'polypeptide(L)'
;MICTSPPYWALRDYGAEGQFGLESTPELYVEKLVQIGQELKRVLKDDGTFWLNIGDTYWGGGWRGSELNENSGEIQKGHKGSHDAEDISMGRGSHDIIKPKDMVGIPWRSALGLQADGWYLRQDIIWNKPNPMPESVTDRCTKAHEYIFLL
;
A
#
# COMPACT_ATOMS: atom_id res chain seq x y z
N MET A 1 -16.83 11.30 -12.34
CA MET A 1 -16.24 10.07 -11.79
C MET A 1 -14.72 10.22 -11.75
N ILE A 2 -14.10 9.86 -10.65
CA ILE A 2 -12.64 9.74 -10.50
C ILE A 2 -12.34 8.27 -10.18
N CYS A 3 -11.33 7.70 -10.83
CA CYS A 3 -10.84 6.35 -10.54
C CYS A 3 -9.32 6.42 -10.41
N THR A 4 -8.78 5.95 -9.29
CA THR A 4 -7.34 5.99 -9.05
C THR A 4 -6.84 4.83 -8.21
N SER A 5 -5.56 4.51 -8.40
CA SER A 5 -4.76 3.61 -7.58
C SER A 5 -3.51 4.37 -7.14
N PRO A 6 -3.53 5.02 -5.98
CA PRO A 6 -2.37 5.74 -5.49
C PRO A 6 -1.20 4.79 -5.21
N PRO A 7 0.04 5.26 -5.10
CA PRO A 7 1.14 4.45 -4.59
C PRO A 7 0.76 3.82 -3.25
N TYR A 8 0.89 2.49 -3.16
CA TYR A 8 0.55 1.78 -1.93
C TYR A 8 1.63 2.02 -0.87
N TRP A 9 1.22 2.11 0.38
CA TRP A 9 2.12 2.35 1.48
C TRP A 9 3.19 1.25 1.61
N ALA A 10 4.45 1.67 1.73
CA ALA A 10 5.62 0.81 1.93
C ALA A 10 5.82 -0.28 0.85
N LEU A 11 5.25 -0.10 -0.35
CA LEU A 11 5.35 -1.12 -1.40
C LEU A 11 6.48 -0.83 -2.40
N ARG A 12 6.65 0.41 -2.82
CA ARG A 12 7.65 0.79 -3.83
C ARG A 12 8.28 2.14 -3.54
N ASP A 13 9.59 2.18 -3.67
CA ASP A 13 10.33 3.42 -3.79
C ASP A 13 10.58 3.72 -5.27
N TYR A 14 10.16 4.90 -5.73
CA TYR A 14 10.37 5.39 -7.09
C TYR A 14 11.57 6.36 -7.16
N GLY A 15 12.27 6.60 -6.04
CA GLY A 15 13.44 7.47 -5.96
C GLY A 15 13.12 8.96 -6.11
N ALA A 16 11.88 9.39 -5.86
CA ALA A 16 11.46 10.77 -5.92
C ALA A 16 11.35 11.38 -4.51
N GLU A 17 11.98 12.52 -4.29
CA GLU A 17 11.85 13.25 -3.03
C GLU A 17 10.39 13.64 -2.76
N GLY A 18 9.92 13.41 -1.53
CA GLY A 18 8.52 13.69 -1.16
C GLY A 18 7.49 12.74 -1.75
N GLN A 19 7.92 11.60 -2.29
CA GLN A 19 7.06 10.58 -2.85
C GLN A 19 5.94 10.17 -1.88
N PHE A 20 4.72 10.04 -2.41
CA PHE A 20 3.60 9.44 -1.71
C PHE A 20 3.78 7.90 -1.59
N GLY A 21 3.44 7.33 -0.44
CA GLY A 21 3.55 5.90 -0.16
C GLY A 21 4.80 5.52 0.65
N LEU A 22 5.66 6.49 1.00
CA LEU A 22 6.84 6.29 1.85
C LEU A 22 6.74 7.02 3.20
N GLU A 23 5.54 7.30 3.67
CA GLU A 23 5.30 7.90 4.98
C GLU A 23 5.83 6.97 6.08
N SER A 24 6.39 7.55 7.14
CA SER A 24 7.01 6.81 8.24
C SER A 24 6.01 5.96 9.04
N THR A 25 4.73 6.30 9.01
CA THR A 25 3.65 5.54 9.66
C THR A 25 2.44 5.37 8.76
N PRO A 26 1.63 4.31 8.96
CA PRO A 26 0.39 4.12 8.20
C PRO A 26 -0.63 5.23 8.45
N GLU A 27 -0.61 5.83 9.64
CA GLU A 27 -1.49 6.96 9.99
C GLU A 27 -1.19 8.18 9.13
N LEU A 28 0.09 8.52 8.96
CA LEU A 28 0.51 9.65 8.10
C LEU A 28 0.16 9.41 6.63
N TYR A 29 0.26 8.17 6.17
CA TYR A 29 -0.19 7.82 4.83
C TYR A 29 -1.69 8.07 4.65
N VAL A 30 -2.50 7.58 5.61
CA VAL A 30 -3.96 7.77 5.58
C VAL A 30 -4.31 9.25 5.65
N GLU A 31 -3.65 10.03 6.51
CA GLU A 31 -3.86 11.47 6.61
C GLU A 31 -3.60 12.18 5.27
N LYS A 32 -2.49 11.90 4.62
CA LYS A 32 -2.19 12.45 3.29
C LYS A 32 -3.21 12.01 2.24
N LEU A 33 -3.66 10.76 2.29
CA LEU A 33 -4.69 10.27 1.37
C LEU A 33 -6.02 11.00 1.58
N VAL A 34 -6.40 11.29 2.83
CA VAL A 34 -7.58 12.10 3.16
C VAL A 34 -7.44 13.52 2.63
N GLN A 35 -6.25 14.16 2.77
CA GLN A 35 -6.00 15.48 2.19
C GLN A 35 -6.17 15.49 0.66
N ILE A 36 -5.68 14.45 -0.02
CA ILE A 36 -5.92 14.26 -1.46
C ILE A 36 -7.42 14.10 -1.72
N GLY A 37 -8.12 13.31 -0.90
CA GLY A 37 -9.57 13.13 -0.97
C GLY A 37 -10.34 14.45 -0.87
N GLN A 38 -9.94 15.35 0.00
CA GLN A 38 -10.53 16.70 0.14
C GLN A 38 -10.41 17.50 -1.17
N GLU A 39 -9.24 17.48 -1.80
CA GLU A 39 -9.04 18.14 -3.08
C GLU A 39 -9.82 17.48 -4.23
N LEU A 40 -9.93 16.15 -4.22
CA LEU A 40 -10.78 15.45 -5.17
C LEU A 40 -12.25 15.81 -5.00
N LYS A 41 -12.74 15.91 -3.76
CA LYS A 41 -14.10 16.33 -3.43
C LYS A 41 -14.39 17.75 -3.90
N ARG A 42 -13.42 18.66 -3.78
CA ARG A 42 -13.54 20.06 -4.23
C ARG A 42 -13.77 20.19 -5.74
N VAL A 43 -13.23 19.29 -6.55
CA VAL A 43 -13.34 19.33 -8.02
C VAL A 43 -14.35 18.36 -8.60
N LEU A 44 -14.83 17.41 -7.81
CA LEU A 44 -15.84 16.45 -8.22
C LEU A 44 -17.21 17.14 -8.22
N LYS A 45 -18.09 16.76 -9.16
CA LYS A 45 -19.50 17.20 -9.15
C LYS A 45 -20.24 16.58 -7.97
N ASP A 46 -21.33 17.18 -7.53
CA ASP A 46 -22.13 16.74 -6.37
C ASP A 46 -22.70 15.31 -6.58
N ASP A 47 -22.95 14.90 -7.83
CA ASP A 47 -23.38 13.55 -8.20
C ASP A 47 -22.22 12.65 -8.65
N GLY A 48 -20.99 13.12 -8.45
CA GLY A 48 -19.79 12.41 -8.87
C GLY A 48 -19.43 11.26 -7.94
N THR A 49 -18.71 10.28 -8.45
CA THR A 49 -18.24 9.12 -7.71
C THR A 49 -16.71 9.04 -7.70
N PHE A 50 -16.17 8.56 -6.59
CA PHE A 50 -14.74 8.31 -6.42
C PHE A 50 -14.50 6.80 -6.22
N TRP A 51 -13.66 6.21 -7.07
CA TRP A 51 -13.28 4.81 -7.05
C TRP A 51 -11.81 4.68 -6.66
N LEU A 52 -11.58 4.16 -5.47
CA LEU A 52 -10.25 4.01 -4.91
C LEU A 52 -9.83 2.54 -4.92
N ASN A 53 -8.88 2.18 -5.79
CA ASN A 53 -8.21 0.87 -5.73
C ASN A 53 -6.98 0.97 -4.83
N ILE A 54 -6.89 0.08 -3.85
CA ILE A 54 -5.79 0.11 -2.88
C ILE A 54 -5.48 -1.30 -2.33
N GLY A 55 -4.18 -1.61 -2.27
CA GLY A 55 -3.67 -2.84 -1.70
C GLY A 55 -3.19 -2.65 -0.26
N ASP A 56 -3.03 -3.76 0.44
CA ASP A 56 -2.56 -3.80 1.81
C ASP A 56 -1.15 -4.39 1.91
N THR A 57 -0.48 -4.13 3.00
CA THR A 57 0.86 -4.63 3.31
C THR A 57 0.90 -5.23 4.72
N TYR A 58 2.02 -5.86 5.07
CA TYR A 58 2.25 -6.48 6.37
C TYR A 58 3.34 -5.75 7.12
N TRP A 59 3.15 -5.57 8.44
CA TRP A 59 4.13 -4.92 9.29
C TRP A 59 5.39 -5.79 9.42
N GLY A 60 6.56 -5.20 9.18
CA GLY A 60 7.83 -5.92 9.20
C GLY A 60 8.08 -6.78 7.95
N GLY A 61 7.16 -6.80 6.99
CA GLY A 61 7.27 -7.52 5.72
C GLY A 61 7.99 -6.75 4.62
N GLY A 62 8.85 -5.79 4.96
CA GLY A 62 9.65 -5.07 3.96
C GLY A 62 10.31 -6.04 3.00
N TRP A 63 10.30 -5.72 1.72
CA TRP A 63 11.00 -6.45 0.68
C TRP A 63 12.48 -6.51 1.06
N ARG A 64 12.90 -7.63 1.69
CA ARG A 64 14.31 -7.95 1.76
C ARG A 64 14.73 -8.14 0.30
N GLY A 65 15.40 -7.16 -0.26
CA GLY A 65 16.28 -7.43 -1.37
C GLY A 65 17.05 -8.68 -0.98
N SER A 66 16.88 -9.74 -1.77
CA SER A 66 17.46 -11.04 -1.48
C SER A 66 18.90 -10.83 -1.03
N GLU A 67 19.21 -11.09 0.24
CA GLU A 67 20.55 -11.49 0.60
C GLU A 67 20.83 -12.70 -0.28
N LEU A 68 21.64 -12.45 -1.30
CA LEU A 68 22.11 -13.45 -2.22
C LEU A 68 22.76 -14.52 -1.34
N ASN A 69 22.09 -15.65 -1.25
CA ASN A 69 22.70 -16.87 -0.77
C ASN A 69 23.79 -17.19 -1.80
N GLU A 70 25.05 -17.02 -1.43
CA GLU A 70 26.22 -17.15 -2.31
C GLU A 70 26.36 -18.54 -2.96
N ASN A 71 25.38 -19.43 -2.77
CA ASN A 71 25.40 -20.82 -3.22
C ASN A 71 24.32 -21.21 -4.24
N SER A 72 23.58 -20.28 -4.84
CA SER A 72 22.70 -20.62 -5.97
C SER A 72 23.19 -19.94 -7.23
N GLY A 73 23.68 -20.77 -8.16
CA GLY A 73 24.23 -20.33 -9.44
C GLY A 73 23.29 -19.42 -10.22
N GLU A 74 23.91 -18.51 -10.92
CA GLU A 74 23.45 -17.57 -11.94
C GLU A 74 21.97 -17.73 -12.35
N ILE A 75 21.07 -16.93 -11.76
CA ILE A 75 19.77 -16.66 -12.36
C ILE A 75 19.60 -15.14 -12.45
N GLN A 76 19.74 -14.71 -13.69
CA GLN A 76 19.31 -13.43 -14.30
C GLN A 76 19.37 -12.16 -13.44
N LYS A 77 20.42 -11.38 -13.71
CA LYS A 77 20.51 -9.93 -13.43
C LYS A 77 19.34 -9.20 -14.09
N GLY A 78 18.20 -9.16 -13.42
CA GLY A 78 17.09 -8.30 -13.76
C GLY A 78 17.21 -6.98 -12.99
N HIS A 79 17.49 -5.90 -13.68
CA HIS A 79 17.47 -4.51 -13.27
C HIS A 79 18.15 -4.18 -11.93
N LYS A 80 19.42 -3.80 -12.03
CA LYS A 80 20.04 -2.87 -11.08
C LYS A 80 19.30 -1.54 -11.14
N GLY A 81 18.31 -1.35 -10.29
CA GLY A 81 17.99 -0.03 -9.78
C GLY A 81 19.18 0.37 -8.91
N SER A 82 20.01 1.26 -9.43
CA SER A 82 21.12 1.86 -8.71
C SER A 82 20.58 2.63 -7.52
N HIS A 83 21.31 2.58 -6.50
CA HIS A 83 21.58 3.53 -5.44
C HIS A 83 21.34 2.98 -4.05
N ASP A 84 22.38 3.16 -3.26
CA ASP A 84 22.51 3.20 -1.83
C ASP A 84 21.18 3.54 -1.15
N ALA A 85 20.23 2.61 -1.21
CA ALA A 85 19.06 2.60 -0.38
C ALA A 85 19.60 2.33 1.02
N GLU A 86 19.89 3.40 1.77
CA GLU A 86 19.82 3.33 3.19
C GLU A 86 18.57 2.54 3.51
N ASP A 87 18.76 1.40 4.10
CA ASP A 87 17.80 0.38 4.48
C ASP A 87 16.49 1.05 4.95
N ILE A 88 15.56 1.34 4.03
CA ILE A 88 14.22 1.79 4.37
C ILE A 88 13.53 0.56 4.95
N SER A 89 13.93 0.23 6.17
CA SER A 89 13.25 -0.77 6.96
C SER A 89 11.93 -0.19 7.45
N MET A 90 11.06 0.18 6.51
CA MET A 90 9.71 0.55 6.84
C MET A 90 9.06 -0.63 7.55
N GLY A 91 8.85 -0.50 8.83
CA GLY A 91 8.25 -1.50 9.67
C GLY A 91 9.20 -2.24 10.62
N ARG A 92 10.45 -1.83 10.78
CA ARG A 92 11.34 -2.33 11.83
C ARG A 92 11.21 -1.60 13.16
N GLY A 93 10.50 -0.47 13.20
CA GLY A 93 10.17 0.23 14.44
C GLY A 93 9.10 -0.53 15.24
N SER A 94 9.02 -0.27 16.54
CA SER A 94 7.87 -0.66 17.34
C SER A 94 6.69 0.23 16.97
N HIS A 95 5.51 -0.36 16.78
CA HIS A 95 4.25 0.36 16.67
C HIS A 95 3.38 -0.01 17.88
N ASP A 96 2.63 0.93 18.43
CA ASP A 96 1.88 0.70 19.66
C ASP A 96 0.81 -0.38 19.55
N ILE A 97 0.24 -0.53 18.34
CA ILE A 97 -0.89 -1.42 18.08
C ILE A 97 -0.50 -2.55 17.12
N ILE A 98 0.22 -2.23 16.02
CA ILE A 98 0.51 -3.18 14.94
C ILE A 98 1.75 -3.99 15.31
N LYS A 99 1.63 -5.31 15.34
CA LYS A 99 2.72 -6.23 15.67
C LYS A 99 3.43 -6.72 14.42
N PRO A 100 4.67 -7.22 14.52
CA PRO A 100 5.32 -7.90 13.42
C PRO A 100 4.45 -9.00 12.83
N LYS A 101 4.33 -9.02 11.49
CA LYS A 101 3.48 -9.91 10.68
C LYS A 101 1.98 -9.56 10.64
N ASP A 102 1.50 -8.59 11.40
CA ASP A 102 0.13 -8.12 11.26
C ASP A 102 -0.08 -7.51 9.86
N MET A 103 -1.24 -7.74 9.31
CA MET A 103 -1.73 -6.97 8.17
C MET A 103 -2.03 -5.55 8.65
N VAL A 104 -1.47 -4.54 7.97
CA VAL A 104 -1.56 -3.14 8.42
C VAL A 104 -2.98 -2.59 8.31
N GLY A 105 -3.76 -3.06 7.35
CA GLY A 105 -5.14 -2.65 7.16
C GLY A 105 -5.27 -1.31 6.42
N ILE A 106 -4.29 -0.94 5.60
CA ILE A 106 -4.28 0.33 4.84
C ILE A 106 -5.57 0.57 4.06
N PRO A 107 -6.15 -0.40 3.33
CA PRO A 107 -7.37 -0.18 2.57
C PRO A 107 -8.52 0.31 3.45
N TRP A 108 -8.79 -0.40 4.53
CA TRP A 108 -9.89 -0.08 5.44
C TRP A 108 -9.63 1.17 6.28
N ARG A 109 -8.40 1.40 6.73
CA ARG A 109 -8.02 2.65 7.41
C ARG A 109 -8.25 3.85 6.49
N SER A 110 -7.90 3.73 5.21
CA SER A 110 -8.11 4.77 4.20
C SER A 110 -9.59 5.01 3.93
N ALA A 111 -10.37 3.95 3.72
CA ALA A 111 -11.81 4.06 3.48
C ALA A 111 -12.55 4.70 4.65
N LEU A 112 -12.23 4.28 5.88
CA LEU A 112 -12.82 4.83 7.10
C LEU A 112 -12.34 6.26 7.38
N GLY A 113 -11.08 6.58 7.07
CA GLY A 113 -10.56 7.95 7.15
C GLY A 113 -11.29 8.90 6.20
N LEU A 114 -11.50 8.49 4.96
CA LEU A 114 -12.28 9.26 3.98
C LEU A 114 -13.75 9.39 4.41
N GLN A 115 -14.35 8.31 4.97
CA GLN A 115 -15.70 8.37 5.52
C GLN A 115 -15.80 9.38 6.66
N ALA A 116 -14.84 9.40 7.58
CA ALA A 116 -14.79 10.35 8.69
C ALA A 116 -14.63 11.80 8.20
N ASP A 117 -13.96 12.02 7.05
CA ASP A 117 -13.84 13.30 6.36
C ASP A 117 -15.11 13.71 5.59
N GLY A 118 -16.16 12.90 5.62
CA GLY A 118 -17.46 13.21 5.04
C GLY A 118 -17.69 12.64 3.63
N TRP A 119 -16.91 11.69 3.17
CA TRP A 119 -17.25 10.87 2.00
C TRP A 119 -18.32 9.83 2.35
N TYR A 120 -19.13 9.45 1.38
CA TYR A 120 -20.07 8.33 1.53
C TYR A 120 -19.36 7.03 1.14
N LEU A 121 -18.95 6.23 2.11
CA LEU A 121 -18.46 4.88 1.82
C LEU A 121 -19.63 3.99 1.44
N ARG A 122 -19.83 3.78 0.14
CA ARG A 122 -21.00 3.12 -0.45
C ARG A 122 -20.83 1.60 -0.60
N GLN A 123 -19.64 1.17 -0.96
CA GLN A 123 -19.37 -0.24 -1.25
C GLN A 123 -17.87 -0.53 -1.23
N ASP A 124 -17.52 -1.72 -0.78
CA ASP A 124 -16.27 -2.39 -1.06
C ASP A 124 -16.46 -3.44 -2.17
N ILE A 125 -15.47 -3.55 -3.03
CA ILE A 125 -15.43 -4.50 -4.13
C ILE A 125 -14.13 -5.26 -4.02
N ILE A 126 -14.22 -6.58 -4.07
CA ILE A 126 -13.04 -7.45 -4.10
C ILE A 126 -12.56 -7.61 -5.53
N TRP A 127 -11.41 -7.04 -5.83
CA TRP A 127 -10.74 -7.32 -7.09
C TRP A 127 -9.92 -8.60 -6.97
N ASN A 128 -10.52 -9.72 -7.34
CA ASN A 128 -9.85 -11.00 -7.33
C ASN A 128 -8.76 -11.09 -8.41
N LYS A 129 -7.58 -11.58 -8.03
CA LYS A 129 -6.45 -11.83 -8.92
C LYS A 129 -6.33 -13.34 -9.16
N PRO A 130 -6.71 -13.86 -10.33
CA PRO A 130 -6.65 -15.30 -10.60
C PRO A 130 -5.22 -15.85 -10.60
N ASN A 131 -4.24 -15.00 -10.89
CA ASN A 131 -2.82 -15.34 -10.87
C ASN A 131 -2.07 -14.36 -9.94
N PRO A 132 -2.23 -14.46 -8.61
CA PRO A 132 -1.52 -13.61 -7.68
C PRO A 132 -0.02 -13.92 -7.72
N MET A 133 0.81 -12.92 -7.41
CA MET A 133 2.24 -13.15 -7.28
C MET A 133 2.50 -14.16 -6.16
N PRO A 134 3.32 -15.21 -6.41
CA PRO A 134 3.65 -16.18 -5.37
C PRO A 134 4.32 -15.50 -4.17
N GLU A 135 3.92 -15.91 -2.97
CA GLU A 135 4.51 -15.45 -1.71
C GLU A 135 5.12 -16.65 -0.98
N SER A 136 6.39 -16.52 -0.59
CA SER A 136 7.11 -17.54 0.18
C SER A 136 6.79 -17.44 1.68
N VAL A 137 5.51 -17.44 2.03
CA VAL A 137 5.03 -17.39 3.42
C VAL A 137 4.41 -18.72 3.82
N THR A 138 4.62 -19.15 5.05
CA THR A 138 4.17 -20.44 5.58
C THR A 138 3.14 -20.30 6.71
N ASP A 139 2.95 -19.09 7.22
CA ASP A 139 2.11 -18.79 8.40
C ASP A 139 0.80 -18.06 8.07
N ARG A 140 0.51 -17.85 6.80
CA ARG A 140 -0.76 -17.30 6.30
C ARG A 140 -1.03 -17.72 4.86
N CYS A 141 -2.27 -17.54 4.42
CA CYS A 141 -2.61 -17.73 3.02
C CYS A 141 -2.03 -16.63 2.13
N THR A 142 -1.72 -16.97 0.88
CA THR A 142 -1.34 -15.99 -0.15
C THR A 142 -2.50 -15.02 -0.41
N LYS A 143 -2.21 -13.72 -0.45
CA LYS A 143 -3.22 -12.70 -0.73
C LYS A 143 -3.49 -12.65 -2.23
N ALA A 144 -4.73 -12.96 -2.63
CA ALA A 144 -5.15 -13.04 -4.03
C ALA A 144 -6.16 -11.95 -4.42
N HIS A 145 -6.23 -10.84 -3.67
CA HIS A 145 -7.16 -9.75 -3.97
C HIS A 145 -6.65 -8.39 -3.53
N GLU A 146 -7.23 -7.36 -4.10
CA GLU A 146 -7.16 -5.97 -3.66
C GLU A 146 -8.57 -5.45 -3.42
N TYR A 147 -8.68 -4.28 -2.79
CA TYR A 147 -9.95 -3.62 -2.56
C TYR A 147 -10.15 -2.47 -3.53
N ILE A 148 -11.39 -2.32 -4.01
CA ILE A 148 -11.86 -1.11 -4.67
C ILE A 148 -12.99 -0.56 -3.82
N PHE A 149 -12.86 0.66 -3.34
CA PHE A 149 -13.93 1.34 -2.61
C PHE A 149 -14.65 2.31 -3.52
N LEU A 150 -15.98 2.31 -3.42
CA LEU A 150 -16.86 3.31 -4.01
C LEU A 150 -17.24 4.33 -2.94
N LEU A 151 -16.87 5.57 -3.21
CA LEU A 151 -17.17 6.72 -2.37
C LEU A 151 -17.94 7.79 -3.18
#